data_7318803046594c4a250518aa109c4d17
#
_entry.id   7318803046594c4a250518aa109c4d17
#
_cell.length_a   1.000
_cell.length_b   1.000
_cell.length_c   1.000
_cell.angle_alpha   90.00
_cell.angle_beta   90.00
_cell.angle_gamma   90.00
#
_symmetry.space_group_name_H-M   'P 1'
#
loop_
_entity.id
_entity.type
_entity.pdbx_description
1 polymer ?
#
loop_
_entity_poly.entity_id
_entity_poly.type
_entity_poly.pdbx_seq_one_letter_code
_entity_poly.pdbx_strand_id
1 'polypeptide(L)'
;MTAMSSSSESAHIFQSRDGDRQFIIHPENDEIIVSTGKQIIQGCQLSISVAVWLDELKSMVAHLQKWCSERSARVSGCYLEGRGSKILLLFIPTGTRFNFDLADELAVLNRELVAGFNIGMVEVGQIPAGDVDRFLDLEKARLVYGNSSEASGSVAAQS
;
A
#
# COMPACT_ATOMS: atom_id res chain seq x y z
N MET A 1 -19.76 -4.66 -32.78
CA MET A 1 -19.50 -4.65 -32.53
C MET A 1 -18.74 -4.43 -31.79
N THR A 2 -18.37 -4.45 -31.19
CA THR A 2 -17.62 -4.36 -30.72
C THR A 2 -16.96 -3.68 -29.88
N ALA A 3 -16.71 -3.30 -29.57
CA ALA A 3 -16.24 -2.44 -28.93
C ALA A 3 -15.77 -2.59 -27.68
N MET A 4 -15.37 -3.08 -27.30
CA MET A 4 -15.14 -3.22 -26.23
C MET A 4 -14.08 -2.78 -25.67
N SER A 5 -13.60 -2.85 -25.35
CA SER A 5 -12.63 -2.52 -24.99
C SER A 5 -12.19 -1.68 -24.18
N SER A 6 -11.80 -1.23 -24.13
CA SER A 6 -11.47 -0.27 -23.59
C SER A 6 -11.21 -0.19 -22.23
N SER A 7 -11.52 -0.91 -21.53
CA SER A 7 -11.33 -0.75 -20.23
C SER A 7 -9.97 -0.78 -19.77
N SER A 8 -9.10 -0.99 -20.55
CA SER A 8 -7.81 -1.16 -20.07
C SER A 8 -7.15 0.05 -19.63
N GLU A 9 -7.82 1.15 -19.82
CA GLU A 9 -7.23 2.22 -19.48
C GLU A 9 -7.17 2.58 -18.11
N SER A 10 -7.79 2.05 -17.22
CA SER A 10 -7.75 2.46 -15.86
C SER A 10 -6.51 2.07 -15.15
N ALA A 11 -5.57 1.52 -15.81
CA ALA A 11 -4.32 1.18 -15.17
C ALA A 11 -3.54 2.43 -14.89
N HIS A 12 -3.57 2.87 -13.67
CA HIS A 12 -2.71 3.96 -13.27
C HIS A 12 -1.35 3.38 -12.96
N ILE A 13 -0.47 3.42 -13.95
CA ILE A 13 0.89 3.01 -13.73
C ILE A 13 1.60 4.23 -13.20
N PHE A 14 1.92 4.19 -11.93
CA PHE A 14 2.72 5.25 -11.37
C PHE A 14 4.17 4.84 -11.56
N GLN A 15 4.80 5.39 -12.57
CA GLN A 15 6.21 5.14 -12.77
C GLN A 15 7.00 6.14 -11.95
N SER A 16 7.76 5.64 -11.03
CA SER A 16 8.73 6.47 -10.35
C SER A 16 9.88 6.74 -11.31
N ARG A 17 10.44 7.91 -11.23
CA ARG A 17 11.57 8.27 -12.09
C ARG A 17 12.82 7.48 -11.81
N ASP A 18 12.85 6.70 -10.75
CA ASP A 18 14.00 5.90 -10.43
C ASP A 18 13.99 4.55 -11.14
N GLY A 19 13.44 4.54 -12.31
CA GLY A 19 13.67 3.49 -13.28
C GLY A 19 13.12 2.13 -12.99
N ASP A 20 13.31 1.59 -11.85
CA ASP A 20 12.96 0.20 -11.60
C ASP A 20 11.79 -0.02 -10.69
N ARG A 21 11.12 1.04 -10.26
CA ARG A 21 10.02 0.91 -9.31
C ARG A 21 8.70 1.20 -9.99
N GLN A 22 7.94 0.15 -10.22
CA GLN A 22 6.61 0.29 -10.81
C GLN A 22 5.57 -0.05 -9.75
N PHE A 23 4.62 0.86 -9.57
CA PHE A 23 3.52 0.64 -8.67
C PHE A 23 2.27 0.51 -9.51
N ILE A 24 1.64 -0.65 -9.44
CA ILE A 24 0.41 -0.89 -10.18
C ILE A 24 -0.69 -1.06 -9.16
N ILE A 25 -1.51 -0.04 -9.03
CA ILE A 25 -2.68 -0.10 -8.18
C ILE A 25 -3.89 0.21 -9.06
N HIS A 26 -4.81 -0.73 -9.12
CA HIS A 26 -6.04 -0.59 -9.88
C HIS A 26 -7.22 -0.63 -8.91
N PRO A 27 -7.41 0.38 -8.06
CA PRO A 27 -8.44 0.28 -7.01
C PRO A 27 -9.83 0.05 -7.56
N GLU A 28 -10.12 0.63 -8.71
CA GLU A 28 -11.45 0.52 -9.29
C GLU A 28 -11.76 -0.86 -9.82
N ASN A 29 -10.73 -1.58 -10.26
CA ASN A 29 -10.88 -2.90 -10.85
C ASN A 29 -10.39 -4.02 -9.93
N ASP A 30 -9.92 -3.69 -8.75
CA ASP A 30 -9.41 -4.66 -7.82
C ASP A 30 -10.51 -5.04 -6.84
N GLU A 31 -11.08 -6.23 -7.04
CA GLU A 31 -12.18 -6.69 -6.20
C GLU A 31 -11.81 -6.77 -4.73
N ILE A 32 -10.56 -7.07 -4.44
CA ILE A 32 -10.09 -7.14 -3.06
C ILE A 32 -10.08 -5.76 -2.43
N ILE A 33 -9.61 -4.76 -3.15
CA ILE A 33 -9.59 -3.38 -2.67
C ILE A 33 -11.03 -2.85 -2.52
N VAL A 34 -11.90 -3.14 -3.46
CA VAL A 34 -13.29 -2.71 -3.38
C VAL A 34 -13.98 -3.36 -2.18
N SER A 35 -13.75 -4.65 -1.98
CA SER A 35 -14.32 -5.36 -0.84
C SER A 35 -13.79 -4.81 0.49
N THR A 36 -12.50 -4.48 0.53
CA THR A 36 -11.88 -3.84 1.69
C THR A 36 -12.57 -2.50 2.00
N GLY A 37 -12.80 -1.69 0.96
CA GLY A 37 -13.48 -0.41 1.14
C GLY A 37 -14.88 -0.58 1.72
N LYS A 38 -15.64 -1.55 1.21
CA LYS A 38 -16.98 -1.81 1.73
C LYS A 38 -16.95 -2.21 3.19
N GLN A 39 -16.01 -3.06 3.57
CA GLN A 39 -15.88 -3.51 4.96
C GLN A 39 -15.49 -2.37 5.87
N ILE A 40 -14.59 -1.50 5.43
CA ILE A 40 -14.16 -0.37 6.24
C ILE A 40 -15.28 0.64 6.40
N ILE A 41 -15.97 1.00 5.31
CA ILE A 41 -17.08 1.93 5.36
C ILE A 41 -18.13 1.43 6.35
N GLN A 42 -18.49 0.17 6.25
CA GLN A 42 -19.48 -0.42 7.14
C GLN A 42 -18.97 -0.50 8.58
N GLY A 43 -17.76 -1.02 8.77
CA GLY A 43 -17.22 -1.23 10.11
C GLY A 43 -16.93 0.05 10.86
N CYS A 44 -16.53 1.09 10.15
CA CYS A 44 -16.25 2.40 10.76
C CYS A 44 -17.43 3.36 10.66
N GLN A 45 -18.55 2.91 10.11
CA GLN A 45 -19.76 3.71 9.95
C GLN A 45 -19.49 5.04 9.22
N LEU A 46 -18.69 4.95 8.17
CA LEU A 46 -18.37 6.13 7.38
C LEU A 46 -19.56 6.50 6.48
N SER A 47 -19.80 7.80 6.34
CA SER A 47 -20.89 8.30 5.52
C SER A 47 -20.39 8.67 4.12
N ILE A 48 -19.70 7.76 3.48
CA ILE A 48 -19.17 7.98 2.13
C ILE A 48 -19.45 6.74 1.28
N SER A 49 -19.46 6.94 -0.04
CA SER A 49 -19.63 5.83 -0.97
C SER A 49 -18.29 5.12 -1.18
N VAL A 50 -18.35 3.93 -1.75
CA VAL A 50 -17.14 3.19 -2.11
C VAL A 50 -16.32 3.99 -3.12
N ALA A 51 -16.96 4.66 -4.07
CA ALA A 51 -16.24 5.47 -5.05
C ALA A 51 -15.45 6.60 -4.39
N VAL A 52 -16.04 7.29 -3.43
CA VAL A 52 -15.34 8.34 -2.69
C VAL A 52 -14.20 7.75 -1.87
N TRP A 53 -14.45 6.61 -1.23
CA TRP A 53 -13.41 5.92 -0.46
C TRP A 53 -12.22 5.54 -1.36
N LEU A 54 -12.49 5.05 -2.56
CA LEU A 54 -11.41 4.70 -3.50
C LEU A 54 -10.61 5.92 -3.93
N ASP A 55 -11.26 7.07 -4.11
CA ASP A 55 -10.55 8.31 -4.42
C ASP A 55 -9.65 8.74 -3.27
N GLU A 56 -10.15 8.63 -2.03
CA GLU A 56 -9.33 8.92 -0.86
C GLU A 56 -8.15 7.96 -0.75
N LEU A 57 -8.38 6.69 -1.05
CA LEU A 57 -7.32 5.69 -1.04
C LEU A 57 -6.24 6.04 -2.07
N LYS A 58 -6.63 6.44 -3.28
CA LYS A 58 -5.67 6.85 -4.30
C LYS A 58 -4.81 8.02 -3.83
N SER A 59 -5.44 9.00 -3.21
CA SER A 59 -4.72 10.15 -2.68
C SER A 59 -3.75 9.76 -1.58
N MET A 60 -4.18 8.86 -0.70
CA MET A 60 -3.31 8.36 0.36
C MET A 60 -2.12 7.59 -0.22
N VAL A 61 -2.37 6.73 -1.21
CA VAL A 61 -1.30 5.97 -1.84
C VAL A 61 -0.27 6.90 -2.48
N ALA A 62 -0.73 7.94 -3.17
CA ALA A 62 0.18 8.93 -3.76
C ALA A 62 1.02 9.61 -2.68
N HIS A 63 0.39 9.96 -1.57
CA HIS A 63 1.11 10.55 -0.43
C HIS A 63 2.15 9.58 0.14
N LEU A 64 1.79 8.31 0.27
CA LEU A 64 2.71 7.30 0.78
C LEU A 64 3.89 7.07 -0.16
N GLN A 65 3.65 7.07 -1.46
CA GLN A 65 4.72 6.90 -2.43
C GLN A 65 5.73 8.04 -2.33
N LYS A 66 5.24 9.25 -2.21
CA LYS A 66 6.11 10.41 -2.03
C LYS A 66 6.88 10.33 -0.72
N TRP A 67 6.19 10.00 0.37
CA TRP A 67 6.80 9.88 1.68
C TRP A 67 7.92 8.85 1.68
N CYS A 68 7.69 7.70 1.07
CA CYS A 68 8.68 6.63 0.96
C CYS A 68 9.86 7.05 0.08
N SER A 69 9.59 7.72 -1.04
CA SER A 69 10.65 8.10 -1.96
C SER A 69 11.59 9.14 -1.32
N GLU A 70 11.06 10.00 -0.48
CA GLU A 70 11.87 10.96 0.26
C GLU A 70 12.73 10.28 1.34
N ARG A 71 12.42 9.03 1.68
CA ARG A 71 13.14 8.26 2.69
C ARG A 71 13.71 6.97 2.11
N SER A 72 14.07 7.00 0.84
CA SER A 72 14.54 5.80 0.15
C SER A 72 15.80 5.20 0.77
N ALA A 73 16.57 5.98 1.52
CA ALA A 73 17.71 5.45 2.23
C ALA A 73 17.33 4.59 3.43
N ARG A 74 16.11 4.76 3.95
CA ARG A 74 15.66 4.03 5.15
C ARG A 74 14.49 3.11 4.91
N VAL A 75 13.76 3.31 3.82
CA VAL A 75 12.58 2.50 3.49
C VAL A 75 12.80 1.86 2.14
N SER A 76 12.75 0.53 2.08
CA SER A 76 12.88 -0.19 0.82
C SER A 76 11.54 -0.61 0.25
N GLY A 77 10.48 -0.59 1.03
CA GLY A 77 9.17 -0.98 0.52
C GLY A 77 8.04 -0.62 1.46
N CYS A 78 6.84 -0.66 0.93
CA CYS A 78 5.61 -0.44 1.70
C CYS A 78 4.50 -1.26 1.09
N TYR A 79 3.81 -2.02 1.93
CA TYR A 79 2.65 -2.81 1.55
C TYR A 79 1.40 -2.31 2.24
N LEU A 80 0.28 -2.46 1.54
CA LEU A 80 -1.03 -2.14 2.05
C LEU A 80 -1.90 -3.39 2.03
N GLU A 81 -2.55 -3.69 3.14
CA GLU A 81 -3.46 -4.84 3.23
C GLU A 81 -4.69 -4.45 4.03
N GLY A 82 -5.87 -4.83 3.54
CA GLY A 82 -7.10 -4.65 4.31
C GLY A 82 -7.29 -5.80 5.27
N ARG A 83 -7.51 -5.48 6.54
CA ARG A 83 -7.79 -6.47 7.58
C ARG A 83 -9.04 -6.08 8.35
N GLY A 84 -10.15 -6.75 8.05
CA GLY A 84 -11.41 -6.41 8.67
C GLY A 84 -11.79 -4.99 8.34
N SER A 85 -11.98 -4.15 9.34
CA SER A 85 -12.39 -2.77 9.14
C SER A 85 -11.22 -1.78 9.20
N LYS A 86 -9.99 -2.26 8.98
CA LYS A 86 -8.83 -1.37 9.01
C LYS A 86 -7.89 -1.64 7.84
N ILE A 87 -7.07 -0.66 7.54
CA ILE A 87 -5.98 -0.79 6.59
C ILE A 87 -4.68 -0.94 7.38
N LEU A 88 -3.92 -1.95 7.02
CA LEU A 88 -2.60 -2.18 7.58
C LEU A 88 -1.57 -1.70 6.56
N LEU A 89 -0.67 -0.84 6.98
CA LEU A 89 0.45 -0.38 6.18
C LEU A 89 1.72 -0.88 6.83
N LEU A 90 2.46 -1.71 6.10
CA LEU A 90 3.72 -2.25 6.61
C LEU A 90 4.87 -1.76 5.76
N PHE A 91 5.81 -1.12 6.43
CA PHE A 91 6.99 -0.54 5.81
C PHE A 91 8.18 -1.47 6.03
N ILE A 92 8.99 -1.61 5.00
CA ILE A 92 10.16 -2.46 5.04
C ILE A 92 11.38 -1.57 5.19
N PRO A 93 12.07 -1.62 6.32
CA PRO A 93 13.27 -0.80 6.46
C PRO A 93 14.40 -1.35 5.59
N THR A 94 15.30 -0.48 5.16
CA THR A 94 16.52 -0.94 4.54
C THR A 94 17.37 -1.62 5.59
N GLY A 95 18.07 -2.68 5.22
CA GLY A 95 18.82 -3.47 6.19
C GLY A 95 17.95 -4.55 6.80
N THR A 96 18.50 -5.23 7.80
CA THR A 96 17.88 -6.43 8.35
C THR A 96 17.31 -6.26 9.74
N ARG A 97 17.44 -5.07 10.31
CA ARG A 97 17.02 -4.83 11.69
C ARG A 97 15.92 -3.80 11.76
N PHE A 98 15.20 -3.84 12.86
CA PHE A 98 14.22 -2.82 13.19
C PHE A 98 14.91 -1.46 13.29
N ASN A 99 14.31 -0.44 12.68
CA ASN A 99 14.85 0.91 12.67
C ASN A 99 14.03 1.79 13.61
N PHE A 100 14.63 2.18 14.74
CA PHE A 100 13.91 2.96 15.74
C PHE A 100 13.60 4.38 15.28
N ASP A 101 14.48 4.99 14.50
CA ASP A 101 14.22 6.32 13.97
C ASP A 101 13.06 6.28 12.99
N LEU A 102 13.00 5.22 12.19
CA LEU A 102 11.88 5.04 11.28
C LEU A 102 10.59 4.83 12.06
N ALA A 103 10.64 4.10 13.18
CA ALA A 103 9.44 3.89 14.00
C ALA A 103 8.85 5.22 14.48
N ASP A 104 9.70 6.15 14.89
CA ASP A 104 9.23 7.48 15.31
C ASP A 104 8.60 8.23 14.15
N GLU A 105 9.20 8.17 12.97
CA GLU A 105 8.64 8.81 11.79
C GLU A 105 7.31 8.17 11.38
N LEU A 106 7.21 6.85 11.52
CA LEU A 106 5.95 6.15 11.19
C LEU A 106 4.84 6.53 12.15
N ALA A 107 5.16 6.80 13.41
CA ALA A 107 4.15 7.27 14.35
C ALA A 107 3.60 8.64 13.95
N VAL A 108 4.48 9.52 13.47
CA VAL A 108 4.04 10.82 12.95
C VAL A 108 3.21 10.64 11.69
N LEU A 109 3.66 9.78 10.79
CA LEU A 109 2.94 9.48 9.56
C LEU A 109 1.53 8.95 9.86
N ASN A 110 1.42 8.06 10.82
CA ASN A 110 0.12 7.50 11.18
C ASN A 110 -0.87 8.61 11.57
N ARG A 111 -0.41 9.57 12.36
CA ARG A 111 -1.26 10.70 12.74
C ARG A 111 -1.64 11.56 11.54
N GLU A 112 -0.70 11.77 10.62
CA GLU A 112 -0.98 12.53 9.41
C GLU A 112 -2.02 11.83 8.53
N LEU A 113 -1.93 10.52 8.41
CA LEU A 113 -2.86 9.75 7.59
C LEU A 113 -4.27 9.78 8.17
N VAL A 114 -4.37 9.60 9.49
CA VAL A 114 -5.67 9.63 10.14
C VAL A 114 -6.32 11.00 10.03
N ALA A 115 -5.53 12.07 10.13
CA ALA A 115 -6.05 13.43 10.06
C ALA A 115 -6.33 13.86 8.62
N GLY A 116 -5.59 13.35 7.66
CA GLY A 116 -5.64 13.86 6.29
C GLY A 116 -6.53 13.09 5.33
N PHE A 117 -6.91 11.85 5.65
CA PHE A 117 -7.67 11.02 4.73
C PHE A 117 -8.84 10.36 5.43
N ASN A 118 -9.99 10.37 4.77
CA ASN A 118 -11.20 9.80 5.32
C ASN A 118 -11.37 8.37 4.83
N ILE A 119 -10.49 7.49 5.28
CA ILE A 119 -10.51 6.09 4.86
C ILE A 119 -10.71 5.11 6.00
N GLY A 120 -11.02 5.59 7.18
CA GLY A 120 -11.27 4.74 8.34
C GLY A 120 -10.01 4.50 9.15
N MET A 121 -9.93 3.33 9.76
CA MET A 121 -8.81 3.01 10.62
C MET A 121 -7.58 2.63 9.84
N VAL A 122 -6.44 3.18 10.21
CA VAL A 122 -5.15 2.85 9.60
C VAL A 122 -4.19 2.44 10.71
N GLU A 123 -3.48 1.37 10.49
CA GLU A 123 -2.44 0.91 11.40
C GLU A 123 -1.14 0.86 10.63
N VAL A 124 -0.09 1.46 11.18
CA VAL A 124 1.20 1.60 10.51
C VAL A 124 2.26 0.88 11.33
N GLY A 125 3.10 0.11 10.67
CA GLY A 125 4.20 -0.58 11.34
C GLY A 125 5.33 -0.86 10.39
N GLN A 126 6.40 -1.46 10.90
CA GLN A 126 7.50 -1.92 10.09
C GLN A 126 7.79 -3.39 10.34
N ILE A 127 8.24 -4.08 9.31
CA ILE A 127 8.65 -5.47 9.42
C ILE A 127 9.92 -5.67 8.59
N PRO A 128 10.81 -6.57 9.00
CA PRO A 128 11.96 -6.90 8.18
C PRO A 128 11.55 -7.53 6.85
N ALA A 129 12.35 -7.33 5.82
CA ALA A 129 12.05 -7.85 4.49
C ALA A 129 11.84 -9.37 4.50
N GLY A 130 12.58 -10.09 5.31
CA GLY A 130 12.46 -11.54 5.38
C GLY A 130 11.18 -12.05 6.02
N ASP A 131 10.44 -11.18 6.67
CA ASP A 131 9.21 -11.58 7.38
C ASP A 131 7.94 -11.14 6.67
N VAL A 132 8.04 -10.59 5.46
CA VAL A 132 6.87 -10.07 4.75
C VAL A 132 5.81 -11.15 4.57
N ASP A 133 6.20 -12.33 4.12
CA ASP A 133 5.27 -13.41 3.86
C ASP A 133 4.68 -14.01 5.13
N ARG A 134 5.29 -13.74 6.28
CA ARG A 134 4.77 -14.22 7.57
C ARG A 134 3.72 -13.29 8.15
N PHE A 135 3.79 -12.00 7.83
CA PHE A 135 2.89 -11.02 8.39
C PHE A 135 1.81 -10.53 7.44
N LEU A 136 2.00 -10.74 6.14
CA LEU A 136 1.05 -10.31 5.14
C LEU A 136 0.50 -11.48 4.35
N ASP A 137 -0.76 -11.40 4.00
CA ASP A 137 -1.35 -12.29 3.02
C ASP A 137 -1.05 -11.69 1.65
N LEU A 138 -0.06 -12.24 0.96
CA LEU A 138 0.41 -11.65 -0.29
C LEU A 138 -0.63 -11.70 -1.41
N GLU A 139 -1.68 -12.51 -1.27
CA GLU A 139 -2.78 -12.48 -2.22
C GLU A 139 -3.65 -11.25 -2.02
N LYS A 140 -3.71 -10.72 -0.81
CA LYS A 140 -4.52 -9.55 -0.49
C LYS A 140 -3.73 -8.27 -0.39
N ALA A 141 -2.44 -8.36 -0.08
CA ALA A 141 -1.61 -7.18 0.08
C ALA A 141 -1.29 -6.56 -1.28
N ARG A 142 -1.12 -5.26 -1.26
CA ARG A 142 -0.75 -4.51 -2.46
C ARG A 142 0.53 -3.74 -2.20
N LEU A 143 1.44 -3.80 -3.17
CA LEU A 143 2.68 -3.07 -3.07
C LEU A 143 2.43 -1.60 -3.38
N VAL A 144 2.73 -0.74 -2.42
CA VAL A 144 2.59 0.70 -2.57
C VAL A 144 3.89 1.33 -3.02
N TYR A 145 5.01 0.85 -2.50
CA TYR A 145 6.32 1.38 -2.81
C TYR A 145 7.34 0.26 -2.73
N GLY A 146 8.30 0.25 -3.63
CA GLY A 146 9.37 -0.72 -3.62
C GLY A 146 9.41 -1.54 -4.90
N ASN A 147 10.18 -2.61 -4.85
CA ASN A 147 10.34 -3.49 -5.98
C ASN A 147 9.72 -4.85 -5.64
N SER A 148 8.75 -5.27 -6.44
CA SER A 148 8.08 -6.53 -6.19
C SER A 148 9.05 -7.71 -6.27
N SER A 149 10.13 -7.58 -7.03
CA SER A 149 11.12 -8.65 -7.11
C SER A 149 11.88 -8.83 -5.80
N GLU A 150 11.99 -7.78 -5.00
CA GLU A 150 12.64 -7.91 -3.72
C GLU A 150 11.81 -8.70 -2.72
N ALA A 151 10.50 -8.62 -2.84
CA ALA A 151 9.63 -9.36 -1.93
C ALA A 151 9.70 -10.86 -2.15
N SER A 152 9.98 -11.29 -3.38
CA SER A 152 10.08 -12.71 -3.67
C SER A 152 11.51 -13.14 -3.93
N GLY A 153 12.45 -12.27 -3.72
CA GLY A 153 13.82 -12.52 -4.13
C GLY A 153 14.52 -13.63 -3.39
N SER A 154 14.12 -13.86 -2.15
CA SER A 154 14.81 -14.89 -1.40
C SER A 154 14.54 -16.28 -1.95
N VAL A 155 13.43 -16.47 -2.61
CA VAL A 155 13.13 -17.77 -3.20
C VAL A 155 13.93 -17.97 -4.47
N ALA A 156 14.05 -16.93 -5.27
CA ALA A 156 14.78 -17.05 -6.52
C ALA A 156 16.28 -17.21 -6.33
N ALA A 157 16.81 -16.71 -5.26
CA ALA A 157 18.25 -16.76 -5.03
C ALA A 157 18.77 -18.11 -4.65
N GLN A 158 17.88 -19.10 -4.52
CA GLN A 158 18.33 -20.39 -4.11
C GLN A 158 18.40 -21.40 -5.20
N SER A 159 18.22 -21.05 -6.41
CA SER A 159 18.27 -22.01 -7.50
C SER A 159 19.66 -22.20 -8.10
#